data_629328aa6d694491794bfab622b89f73
#
_entry.id   629328aa6d694491794bfab622b89f73
#
_cell.length_a   1.000
_cell.length_b   1.000
_cell.length_c   1.000
_cell.angle_alpha   90.00
_cell.angle_beta   90.00
_cell.angle_gamma   90.00
#
_symmetry.space_group_name_H-M   'P 1'
#
loop_
_entity.id
_entity.type
_entity.pdbx_description
1 polymer ?
#
loop_
_entity_poly.entity_id
_entity_poly.type
_entity_poly.pdbx_seq_one_letter_code
_entity_poly.pdbx_strand_id
1 'polypeptide(L)'
;MRQSLELNKEIFREMVKFYGETLNIPPLAAKIYAYLIFDFEKKGICFDGFVHVFEVSKSSVSANINLLLNAKLINDFNTIKERKRFFRINENYINIRFEEIINKMKKEISILDQLNEFRKSKNQEELQKFKIYRTLLIKNIKNIEETLHKI
;
A
#
# COMPACT_ATOMS: atom_id res chain seq x y z
N MET A 1 -11.67 28.71 -6.16
CA MET A 1 -11.19 28.76 -4.79
C MET A 1 -10.89 27.34 -4.31
N ARG A 2 -9.64 27.06 -4.01
CA ARG A 2 -9.24 25.74 -3.54
C ARG A 2 -9.58 25.62 -2.06
N GLN A 3 -10.50 24.74 -1.76
CA GLN A 3 -10.76 24.39 -0.36
C GLN A 3 -9.62 23.50 0.12
N SER A 4 -8.92 23.92 1.17
CA SER A 4 -8.01 23.03 1.88
C SER A 4 -8.83 21.92 2.55
N LEU A 5 -8.31 20.72 2.57
CA LEU A 5 -8.97 19.60 3.22
C LEU A 5 -9.05 19.85 4.74
N GLU A 6 -10.16 19.44 5.33
CA GLU A 6 -10.31 19.43 6.77
C GLU A 6 -9.54 18.23 7.32
N LEU A 7 -8.55 18.49 8.18
CA LEU A 7 -7.70 17.46 8.76
C LEU A 7 -7.92 17.36 10.27
N ASN A 8 -8.00 16.15 10.77
CA ASN A 8 -7.74 15.88 12.18
C ASN A 8 -6.21 15.73 12.33
N LYS A 9 -5.59 16.72 12.99
CA LYS A 9 -4.13 16.79 13.10
C LYS A 9 -3.50 15.59 13.80
N GLU A 10 -4.15 15.06 14.82
CA GLU A 10 -3.65 13.89 15.56
C GLU A 10 -3.69 12.64 14.68
N ILE A 11 -4.82 12.37 14.06
CA ILE A 11 -4.96 11.23 13.15
C ILE A 11 -3.97 11.36 11.98
N PHE A 12 -3.83 12.55 11.43
CA PHE A 12 -2.87 12.80 10.34
C PHE A 12 -1.44 12.45 10.75
N ARG A 13 -1.00 12.88 11.92
CA ARG A 13 0.35 12.56 12.42
C ARG A 13 0.56 11.06 12.63
N GLU A 14 -0.43 10.38 13.18
CA GLU A 14 -0.38 8.93 13.36
C GLU A 14 -0.30 8.21 12.03
N MET A 15 -1.06 8.64 11.04
CA MET A 15 -1.03 8.08 9.69
C MET A 15 0.32 8.30 9.01
N VAL A 16 0.90 9.48 9.11
CA VAL A 16 2.21 9.80 8.54
C VAL A 16 3.27 8.87 9.11
N LYS A 17 3.29 8.69 10.43
CA LYS A 17 4.23 7.79 11.08
C LYS A 17 4.02 6.35 10.66
N PHE A 18 2.78 5.88 10.72
CA PHE A 18 2.42 4.50 10.39
C PHE A 18 2.76 4.15 8.94
N TYR A 19 2.34 4.96 7.99
CA TYR A 19 2.58 4.69 6.57
C TYR A 19 4.05 4.88 6.19
N GLY A 20 4.73 5.84 6.80
CA GLY A 20 6.16 6.01 6.60
C GLY A 20 6.95 4.77 6.97
N GLU A 21 6.64 4.16 8.10
CA GLU A 21 7.28 2.93 8.58
C GLU A 21 6.81 1.70 7.82
N THR A 22 5.50 1.53 7.68
CA THR A 22 4.89 0.32 7.09
C THR A 22 5.19 0.19 5.60
N LEU A 23 5.12 1.30 4.86
CA LEU A 23 5.37 1.33 3.42
C LEU A 23 6.82 1.65 3.08
N ASN A 24 7.64 1.95 4.09
CA ASN A 24 9.03 2.32 3.93
C ASN A 24 9.21 3.46 2.92
N ILE A 25 8.45 4.53 3.11
CA ILE A 25 8.48 5.72 2.25
C ILE A 25 9.01 6.93 3.01
N PRO A 26 9.62 7.92 2.31
CA PRO A 26 10.15 9.12 2.95
C PRO A 26 9.06 9.93 3.66
N PRO A 27 9.44 10.78 4.63
CA PRO A 27 8.47 11.57 5.40
C PRO A 27 7.51 12.42 4.55
N LEU A 28 8.01 13.08 3.52
CA LEU A 28 7.15 13.90 2.66
C LEU A 28 6.19 13.04 1.84
N ALA A 29 6.63 11.88 1.34
CA ALA A 29 5.76 10.93 0.66
C ALA A 29 4.64 10.45 1.59
N ALA A 30 4.97 10.14 2.84
CA ALA A 30 3.99 9.74 3.85
C ALA A 30 2.97 10.87 4.13
N LYS A 31 3.43 12.11 4.20
CA LYS A 31 2.54 13.28 4.37
C LYS A 31 1.59 13.45 3.18
N ILE A 32 2.09 13.34 1.97
CA ILE A 32 1.28 13.44 0.75
C ILE A 32 0.24 12.33 0.73
N TYR A 33 0.67 11.10 1.01
CA TYR A 33 -0.21 9.94 1.04
C TYR A 33 -1.32 10.09 2.10
N ALA A 34 -0.95 10.43 3.33
CA ALA A 34 -1.91 10.66 4.41
C ALA A 34 -2.89 11.80 4.08
N TYR A 35 -2.39 12.88 3.48
CA TYR A 35 -3.24 14.01 3.07
C TYR A 35 -4.28 13.57 2.05
N LEU A 36 -3.89 12.77 1.06
CA LEU A 36 -4.82 12.25 0.06
C LEU A 36 -5.88 11.31 0.64
N ILE A 37 -5.59 10.63 1.75
CA ILE A 37 -6.60 9.81 2.43
C ILE A 37 -7.72 10.67 3.01
N PHE A 38 -7.42 11.90 3.44
CA PHE A 38 -8.45 12.84 3.90
C PHE A 38 -9.28 13.45 2.77
N ASP A 39 -8.91 13.26 1.53
CA ASP A 39 -9.73 13.62 0.37
C ASP A 39 -10.79 12.55 0.13
N PHE A 40 -11.78 12.50 1.01
CA PHE A 40 -12.81 11.46 1.02
C PHE A 40 -13.66 11.40 -0.25
N GLU A 41 -13.85 12.55 -0.88
CA GLU A 41 -14.62 12.65 -2.14
C GLU A 41 -13.76 12.35 -3.38
N LYS A 42 -12.46 12.18 -3.19
CA LYS A 42 -11.49 11.89 -4.25
C LYS A 42 -11.53 12.88 -5.42
N LYS A 43 -11.72 14.13 -5.08
CA LYS A 43 -11.67 15.24 -6.04
C LYS A 43 -10.28 15.46 -6.61
N GLY A 44 -9.27 15.00 -5.90
CA GLY A 44 -7.88 15.11 -6.28
C GLY A 44 -7.25 16.41 -5.82
N ILE A 45 -5.95 16.35 -5.61
CA ILE A 45 -5.10 17.49 -5.24
C ILE A 45 -4.10 17.71 -6.36
N CYS A 46 -3.97 18.95 -6.83
CA CYS A 46 -3.00 19.25 -7.86
C CYS A 46 -1.59 19.42 -7.26
N PHE A 47 -0.59 19.37 -8.12
CA PHE A 47 0.82 19.52 -7.74
C PHE A 47 1.07 20.74 -6.87
N ASP A 48 0.61 21.91 -7.34
CA ASP A 48 0.78 23.17 -6.60
C ASP A 48 0.09 23.17 -5.24
N GLY A 49 -0.98 22.40 -5.10
CA GLY A 49 -1.67 22.22 -3.83
C GLY A 49 -0.75 21.60 -2.76
N PHE A 50 0.03 20.61 -3.12
CA PHE A 50 0.99 20.00 -2.19
C PHE A 50 2.13 20.95 -1.84
N VAL A 51 2.66 21.69 -2.83
CA VAL A 51 3.70 22.70 -2.60
C VAL A 51 3.20 23.73 -1.58
N HIS A 52 1.98 24.20 -1.75
CA HIS A 52 1.37 25.18 -0.86
C HIS A 52 1.10 24.61 0.55
N VAL A 53 0.47 23.46 0.64
CA VAL A 53 0.07 22.86 1.93
C VAL A 53 1.28 22.49 2.78
N PHE A 54 2.31 21.92 2.20
CA PHE A 54 3.48 21.44 2.93
C PHE A 54 4.63 22.44 2.97
N GLU A 55 4.50 23.55 2.28
CA GLU A 55 5.53 24.63 2.23
C GLU A 55 6.93 24.09 1.87
N VAL A 56 6.98 23.24 0.85
CA VAL A 56 8.20 22.60 0.38
C VAL A 56 8.47 22.94 -1.09
N SER A 57 9.67 22.65 -1.56
CA SER A 57 10.07 22.93 -2.94
C SER A 57 9.30 22.06 -3.93
N LYS A 58 9.15 22.58 -5.16
CA LYS A 58 8.54 21.83 -6.27
C LYS A 58 9.31 20.55 -6.59
N SER A 59 10.63 20.58 -6.50
CA SER A 59 11.46 19.39 -6.75
C SER A 59 11.23 18.29 -5.69
N SER A 60 11.07 18.66 -4.42
CA SER A 60 10.75 17.71 -3.35
C SER A 60 9.39 17.07 -3.56
N VAL A 61 8.38 17.85 -3.91
CA VAL A 61 7.04 17.32 -4.22
C VAL A 61 7.10 16.37 -5.41
N SER A 62 7.77 16.79 -6.50
CA SER A 62 7.89 15.96 -7.71
C SER A 62 8.53 14.61 -7.43
N ALA A 63 9.64 14.59 -6.70
CA ALA A 63 10.34 13.34 -6.35
C ALA A 63 9.44 12.40 -5.54
N ASN A 64 8.72 12.93 -4.55
CA ASN A 64 7.87 12.14 -3.68
C ASN A 64 6.58 11.66 -4.37
N ILE A 65 5.99 12.48 -5.24
CA ILE A 65 4.84 12.06 -6.05
C ILE A 65 5.25 10.94 -7.00
N ASN A 66 6.40 11.05 -7.67
CA ASN A 66 6.88 9.99 -8.56
C ASN A 66 7.10 8.68 -7.81
N LEU A 67 7.64 8.75 -6.60
CA LEU A 67 7.81 7.59 -5.74
C LEU A 67 6.45 6.92 -5.45
N LEU A 68 5.45 7.71 -5.07
CA LEU A 68 4.11 7.20 -4.76
C LEU A 68 3.40 6.62 -6.00
N LEU A 69 3.57 7.24 -7.16
CA LEU A 69 3.04 6.75 -8.43
C LEU A 69 3.69 5.41 -8.81
N ASN A 70 5.01 5.32 -8.71
CA ASN A 70 5.74 4.10 -9.02
C ASN A 70 5.38 2.95 -8.08
N ALA A 71 5.10 3.25 -6.82
CA ALA A 71 4.63 2.28 -5.83
C ALA A 71 3.14 1.93 -6.00
N LYS A 72 2.44 2.56 -6.93
CA LYS A 72 1.00 2.38 -7.20
C LYS A 72 0.10 2.74 -6.01
N LEU A 73 0.61 3.55 -5.09
CA LEU A 73 -0.15 4.03 -3.94
C LEU A 73 -1.14 5.13 -4.31
N ILE A 74 -0.80 5.93 -5.31
CA ILE A 74 -1.63 6.99 -5.85
C ILE A 74 -1.72 6.87 -7.36
N ASN A 75 -2.72 7.50 -7.95
CA ASN A 75 -2.80 7.69 -9.38
C ASN A 75 -3.09 9.15 -9.71
N ASP A 76 -2.89 9.50 -10.95
CA ASP A 76 -3.13 10.83 -11.47
C ASP A 76 -4.25 10.82 -12.49
N PHE A 77 -4.86 11.98 -12.67
CA PHE A 77 -5.89 12.18 -13.67
C PHE A 77 -5.96 13.65 -14.07
N ASN A 78 -6.51 13.87 -15.26
CA ASN A 78 -6.79 15.21 -15.77
C ASN A 78 -8.29 15.35 -15.97
N THR A 79 -8.82 16.53 -15.72
CA THR A 79 -10.20 16.84 -16.06
C THR A 79 -10.27 17.39 -17.47
N ILE A 80 -11.40 17.24 -18.14
CA ILE A 80 -11.61 17.77 -19.50
C ILE A 80 -11.46 19.29 -19.54
N LYS A 81 -11.81 19.96 -18.44
CA LYS A 81 -11.80 21.44 -18.34
C LYS A 81 -10.46 22.03 -17.93
N GLU A 82 -9.59 21.24 -17.32
CA GLU A 82 -8.33 21.74 -16.78
C GLU A 82 -7.15 20.91 -17.28
N ARG A 83 -6.11 21.59 -17.75
CA ARG A 83 -4.85 20.95 -18.14
C ARG A 83 -4.05 20.45 -16.96
N LYS A 84 -4.44 20.83 -15.74
CA LYS A 84 -3.74 20.46 -14.53
C LYS A 84 -3.89 18.99 -14.23
N ARG A 85 -2.82 18.42 -13.73
CA ARG A 85 -2.73 17.05 -13.27
C ARG A 85 -3.13 17.00 -11.80
N PHE A 86 -4.08 16.13 -11.48
CA PHE A 86 -4.57 15.90 -10.12
C PHE A 86 -4.15 14.52 -9.65
N PHE A 87 -3.99 14.36 -8.35
CA PHE A 87 -3.58 13.13 -7.72
C PHE A 87 -4.63 12.70 -6.70
N ARG A 88 -4.83 11.40 -6.59
CA ARG A 88 -5.73 10.78 -5.61
C ARG A 88 -5.22 9.41 -5.23
N ILE A 89 -5.74 8.88 -4.13
CA ILE A 89 -5.46 7.52 -3.69
C ILE A 89 -5.83 6.53 -4.80
N ASN A 90 -4.95 5.55 -5.03
CA ASN A 90 -5.25 4.46 -5.93
C ASN A 90 -6.15 3.43 -5.21
N GLU A 91 -7.42 3.40 -5.54
CA GLU A 91 -8.40 2.48 -4.95
C GLU A 91 -8.04 1.02 -5.21
N ASN A 92 -7.35 0.72 -6.29
CA ASN A 92 -6.94 -0.63 -6.62
C ASN A 92 -5.71 -1.10 -5.83
N TYR A 93 -5.13 -0.24 -4.99
CA TYR A 93 -3.93 -0.59 -4.24
C TYR A 93 -4.15 -1.77 -3.29
N ILE A 94 -5.34 -1.90 -2.71
CA ILE A 94 -5.67 -3.03 -1.82
C ILE A 94 -5.50 -4.35 -2.57
N ASN A 95 -6.04 -4.45 -3.77
CA ASN A 95 -5.91 -5.65 -4.61
C ASN A 95 -4.45 -5.94 -4.94
N ILE A 96 -3.71 -4.92 -5.38
CA ILE A 96 -2.29 -5.05 -5.74
C ILE A 96 -1.48 -5.56 -4.54
N ARG A 97 -1.68 -4.95 -3.38
CA ARG A 97 -0.97 -5.32 -2.14
C ARG A 97 -1.24 -6.76 -1.73
N PHE A 98 -2.51 -7.16 -1.71
CA PHE A 98 -2.87 -8.49 -1.24
C PHE A 98 -2.52 -9.58 -2.26
N GLU A 99 -2.54 -9.27 -3.56
CA GLU A 99 -2.00 -10.19 -4.57
C GLU A 99 -0.51 -10.45 -4.38
N GLU A 100 0.27 -9.44 -4.04
CA GLU A 100 1.69 -9.60 -3.73
C GLU A 100 1.89 -10.47 -2.47
N ILE A 101 1.09 -10.26 -1.43
CA ILE A 101 1.13 -11.06 -0.21
C ILE A 101 0.81 -12.53 -0.52
N ILE A 102 -0.24 -12.78 -1.29
CA ILE A 102 -0.63 -14.13 -1.72
C ILE A 102 0.51 -14.80 -2.51
N ASN A 103 1.09 -14.10 -3.45
CA ASN A 103 2.17 -14.63 -4.28
C ASN A 103 3.40 -15.00 -3.44
N LYS A 104 3.74 -14.20 -2.44
CA LYS A 104 4.82 -14.51 -1.50
C LYS A 104 4.50 -15.73 -0.66
N MET A 105 3.26 -15.87 -0.17
CA MET A 105 2.83 -17.04 0.59
C MET A 105 2.87 -18.30 -0.28
N LYS A 106 2.40 -18.23 -1.52
CA LYS A 106 2.46 -19.36 -2.47
C LYS A 106 3.90 -19.78 -2.76
N LYS A 107 4.79 -18.80 -2.93
CA LYS A 107 6.22 -19.07 -3.13
C LYS A 107 6.84 -19.75 -1.92
N GLU A 108 6.51 -19.28 -0.73
CA GLU A 108 7.00 -19.89 0.52
C GLU A 108 6.52 -21.34 0.67
N ILE A 109 5.23 -21.60 0.39
CA ILE A 109 4.70 -22.99 0.41
C ILE A 109 5.48 -23.88 -0.56
N SER A 110 5.73 -23.40 -1.77
CA SER A 110 6.49 -24.14 -2.79
C SER A 110 7.89 -24.48 -2.30
N ILE A 111 8.60 -23.53 -1.68
CA ILE A 111 9.95 -23.73 -1.15
C ILE A 111 9.91 -24.73 0.02
N LEU A 112 8.95 -24.58 0.92
CA LEU A 112 8.82 -25.46 2.08
C LEU A 112 8.47 -26.91 1.68
N ASP A 113 7.63 -27.06 0.66
CA ASP A 113 7.29 -28.40 0.13
C ASP A 113 8.54 -29.09 -0.45
N GLN A 114 9.36 -28.32 -1.21
CA GLN A 114 10.63 -28.83 -1.73
C GLN A 114 11.62 -29.20 -0.61
N LEU A 115 11.71 -28.35 0.42
CA LEU A 115 12.55 -28.62 1.59
C LEU A 115 12.09 -29.87 2.32
N ASN A 116 10.78 -30.05 2.48
CA ASN A 116 10.21 -31.21 3.17
C ASN A 116 10.49 -32.52 2.41
N GLU A 117 10.44 -32.50 1.07
CA GLU A 117 10.81 -33.64 0.24
C GLU A 117 12.30 -33.97 0.35
N PHE A 118 13.15 -32.95 0.41
CA PHE A 118 14.60 -33.14 0.57
C PHE A 118 14.97 -33.65 1.96
N ARG A 119 14.18 -33.30 2.98
CA ARG A 119 14.44 -33.69 4.36
C ARG A 119 14.20 -35.19 4.54
N LYS A 120 15.26 -35.90 4.86
CA LYS A 120 15.19 -37.35 5.12
C LYS A 120 14.81 -37.69 6.57
N SER A 121 14.73 -36.71 7.44
CA SER A 121 14.35 -36.89 8.84
C SER A 121 12.87 -37.23 8.95
N LYS A 122 12.57 -38.31 9.67
CA LYS A 122 11.19 -38.75 9.95
C LYS A 122 10.74 -38.32 11.35
N ASN A 123 11.28 -37.20 11.86
CA ASN A 123 10.85 -36.66 13.14
C ASN A 123 9.39 -36.21 13.03
N GLN A 124 8.49 -36.91 13.73
CA GLN A 124 7.06 -36.68 13.69
C GLN A 124 6.68 -35.27 14.22
N GLU A 125 7.40 -34.80 15.24
CA GLU A 125 7.17 -33.47 15.81
C GLU A 125 7.47 -32.37 14.79
N GLU A 126 8.58 -32.47 14.08
CA GLU A 126 8.95 -31.53 13.02
C GLU A 126 7.96 -31.55 11.86
N LEU A 127 7.52 -32.73 11.44
CA LEU A 127 6.52 -32.89 10.39
C LEU A 127 5.18 -32.29 10.80
N GLN A 128 4.79 -32.42 12.06
CA GLN A 128 3.54 -31.84 12.55
C GLN A 128 3.59 -30.31 12.56
N LYS A 129 4.69 -29.72 13.01
CA LYS A 129 4.90 -28.26 12.96
C LYS A 129 4.84 -27.74 11.53
N PHE A 130 5.47 -28.44 10.60
CA PHE A 130 5.43 -28.11 9.18
C PHE A 130 3.99 -28.11 8.63
N LYS A 131 3.23 -29.14 8.92
CA LYS A 131 1.83 -29.26 8.48
C LYS A 131 0.96 -28.11 9.03
N ILE A 132 1.14 -27.76 10.30
CA ILE A 132 0.40 -26.65 10.94
C ILE A 132 0.72 -25.33 10.23
N TYR A 133 1.99 -25.05 10.02
CA TYR A 133 2.43 -23.81 9.36
C TYR A 133 1.91 -23.75 7.92
N ARG A 134 2.04 -24.85 7.17
CA ARG A 134 1.52 -24.93 5.79
C ARG A 134 0.02 -24.70 5.74
N THR A 135 -0.73 -25.29 6.66
CA THR A 135 -2.19 -25.10 6.76
C THR A 135 -2.54 -23.65 7.04
N LEU A 136 -1.78 -22.99 7.92
CA LEU A 136 -1.97 -21.56 8.21
C LEU A 136 -1.82 -20.70 6.95
N LEU A 137 -0.77 -20.93 6.16
CA LEU A 137 -0.55 -20.20 4.91
C LEU A 137 -1.69 -20.45 3.91
N ILE A 138 -2.10 -21.68 3.72
CA ILE A 138 -3.18 -22.05 2.79
C ILE A 138 -4.51 -21.40 3.18
N LYS A 139 -4.86 -21.43 4.46
CA LYS A 139 -6.08 -20.80 4.97
C LYS A 139 -6.07 -19.29 4.81
N ASN A 140 -4.91 -18.66 5.04
CA ASN A 140 -4.77 -17.22 4.82
C ASN A 140 -4.93 -16.84 3.35
N ILE A 141 -4.32 -17.59 2.44
CA ILE A 141 -4.46 -17.37 0.99
C ILE A 141 -5.93 -17.45 0.59
N LYS A 142 -6.61 -18.51 1.00
CA LYS A 142 -8.03 -18.72 0.68
C LYS A 142 -8.91 -17.59 1.22
N ASN A 143 -8.70 -17.21 2.47
CA ASN A 143 -9.46 -16.12 3.09
C ASN A 143 -9.27 -14.79 2.35
N ILE A 144 -8.03 -14.46 1.98
CA ILE A 144 -7.73 -13.24 1.24
C ILE A 144 -8.38 -13.27 -0.15
N GLU A 145 -8.23 -14.36 -0.89
CA GLU A 145 -8.82 -14.50 -2.24
C GLU A 145 -10.34 -14.35 -2.20
N GLU A 146 -11.01 -15.02 -1.28
CA GLU A 146 -12.47 -14.93 -1.13
C GLU A 146 -12.92 -13.53 -0.73
N THR A 147 -12.17 -12.85 0.13
CA THR A 147 -12.51 -11.51 0.61
C THR A 147 -12.28 -10.45 -0.47
N LEU A 148 -11.20 -10.56 -1.25
CA LEU A 148 -10.92 -9.62 -2.33
C LEU A 148 -12.01 -9.61 -3.40
N HIS A 149 -12.68 -10.73 -3.65
CA HIS A 149 -13.80 -10.77 -4.59
C HIS A 149 -15.00 -9.91 -4.18
N LYS A 150 -15.06 -9.50 -2.92
CA LYS A 150 -16.14 -8.68 -2.37
C LYS A 150 -15.90 -7.17 -2.48
N ILE A 151 -14.72 -6.76 -2.90
CA ILE A 151 -14.34 -5.34 -2.98
C ILE A 151 -14.58 -4.76 -4.39
#